data_03e2d8c274481b1810af062ee30ad0e8
#
_entry.id   03e2d8c274481b1810af062ee30ad0e8
#
_cell.length_a   1.000
_cell.length_b   1.000
_cell.length_c   1.000
_cell.angle_alpha   90.00
_cell.angle_beta   90.00
_cell.angle_gamma   90.00
#
_symmetry.space_group_name_H-M   'P 1'
#
loop_
_entity.id
_entity.type
_entity.pdbx_description
1 polymer ?
#
loop_
_entity_poly.entity_id
_entity_poly.type
_entity_poly.pdbx_seq_one_letter_code
_entity_poly.pdbx_strand_id
1 'polypeptide(L)'
;MPLPTPVRAALLMLGSTMFFGLMVVAIRLASASLHTFEIAFFRNFFGLIAALPLLIRHGPGLLRTTQFPKYLFRCLIGICSMLAGFWAIGHLPLAQAVSLSYSTPLFVTIAAAALLGEQVRARRWTAVILGFIGVLIIVRPGTAEFSVNAMVAVLAAVLSSIVAIQIKQLSATEPADRIVIYTTLLWVPMSLLPALGVWEWPRGITWLWVIAAGILGTSGHMLWTRALKLGEVSALTPITFMQLPLVVVFGWWLFDEPLDHWTLLGAGIIFGANAYIAHREALLARRAASEAPTSAAKPGE
;
A
#
# COMPACT_ATOMS: atom_id res chain seq x y z
N MET A 1 12.65 3.67 30.96
CA MET A 1 12.56 4.93 30.16
C MET A 1 11.71 4.70 28.95
N PRO A 2 10.75 5.56 28.59
CA PRO A 2 10.01 5.42 27.34
C PRO A 2 10.97 5.63 26.15
N LEU A 3 10.83 4.77 25.14
CA LEU A 3 11.64 4.87 23.91
C LEU A 3 11.46 6.25 23.26
N PRO A 4 12.53 6.83 22.67
CA PRO A 4 12.44 8.08 21.92
C PRO A 4 11.40 8.00 20.79
N THR A 5 10.68 9.08 20.54
CA THR A 5 9.60 9.13 19.54
C THR A 5 10.02 8.62 18.15
N PRO A 6 11.21 8.96 17.60
CA PRO A 6 11.65 8.43 16.31
C PRO A 6 11.84 6.91 16.31
N VAL A 7 12.35 6.34 17.41
CA VAL A 7 12.55 4.90 17.55
C VAL A 7 11.19 4.18 17.60
N ARG A 8 10.22 4.74 18.33
CA ARG A 8 8.85 4.20 18.37
C ARG A 8 8.20 4.22 16.97
N ALA A 9 8.37 5.31 16.23
CA ALA A 9 7.87 5.43 14.87
C ALA A 9 8.47 4.37 13.94
N ALA A 10 9.79 4.17 14.01
CA ALA A 10 10.51 3.16 13.23
C ALA A 10 10.06 1.73 13.59
N LEU A 11 9.90 1.40 14.87
CA LEU A 11 9.43 0.08 15.31
C LEU A 11 7.99 -0.19 14.88
N LEU A 12 7.10 0.80 14.95
CA LEU A 12 5.73 0.67 14.45
C LEU A 12 5.69 0.47 12.93
N MET A 13 6.53 1.18 12.19
CA MET A 13 6.65 1.00 10.73
C MET A 13 7.21 -0.37 10.39
N LEU A 14 8.23 -0.84 11.09
CA LEU A 14 8.78 -2.19 10.91
C LEU A 14 7.73 -3.26 11.20
N GLY A 15 7.00 -3.14 12.31
CA GLY A 15 5.90 -4.05 12.65
C GLY A 15 4.80 -4.05 11.58
N SER A 16 4.42 -2.88 11.07
CA SER A 16 3.49 -2.75 9.94
C SER A 16 3.98 -3.50 8.71
N THR A 17 5.23 -3.30 8.36
CA THR A 17 5.88 -3.93 7.20
C THR A 17 5.91 -5.46 7.32
N MET A 18 6.22 -5.97 8.52
CA MET A 18 6.16 -7.41 8.80
C MET A 18 4.74 -7.96 8.66
N PHE A 19 3.74 -7.25 9.18
CA PHE A 19 2.34 -7.67 9.07
C PHE A 19 1.85 -7.67 7.61
N PHE A 20 2.22 -6.68 6.81
CA PHE A 20 1.89 -6.68 5.38
C PHE A 20 2.61 -7.80 4.62
N GLY A 21 3.86 -8.09 4.94
CA GLY A 21 4.58 -9.21 4.35
C GLY A 21 3.93 -10.56 4.68
N LEU A 22 3.59 -10.79 5.95
CA LEU A 22 2.87 -11.99 6.38
C LEU A 22 1.46 -12.08 5.79
N MET A 23 0.77 -10.94 5.62
CA MET A 23 -0.52 -10.90 4.91
C MET A 23 -0.38 -11.38 3.46
N VAL A 24 0.67 -10.95 2.76
CA VAL A 24 0.95 -11.38 1.37
C VAL A 24 1.16 -12.89 1.32
N VAL A 25 1.93 -13.45 2.26
CA VAL A 25 2.14 -14.90 2.39
C VAL A 25 0.80 -15.62 2.66
N ALA A 26 -0.02 -15.12 3.57
CA ALA A 26 -1.33 -15.70 3.87
C ALA A 26 -2.27 -15.67 2.65
N ILE A 27 -2.28 -14.58 1.87
CA ILE A 27 -3.02 -14.48 0.61
C ILE A 27 -2.54 -15.53 -0.38
N ARG A 28 -1.22 -15.70 -0.53
CA ARG A 28 -0.63 -16.70 -1.43
C ARG A 28 -1.01 -18.13 -1.03
N LEU A 29 -0.98 -18.46 0.27
CA LEU A 29 -1.40 -19.76 0.79
C LEU A 29 -2.90 -20.00 0.57
N ALA A 30 -3.74 -18.98 0.75
CA ALA A 30 -5.17 -19.08 0.46
C ALA A 30 -5.46 -19.26 -1.03
N SER A 31 -4.65 -18.68 -1.92
CA SER A 31 -4.83 -18.76 -3.38
C SER A 31 -4.62 -20.15 -3.98
N ALA A 32 -4.08 -21.09 -3.20
CA ALA A 32 -4.00 -22.49 -3.59
C ALA A 32 -5.37 -23.20 -3.65
N SER A 33 -6.38 -22.67 -2.96
CA SER A 33 -7.70 -23.33 -2.83
C SER A 33 -8.89 -22.39 -3.00
N LEU A 34 -8.68 -21.09 -3.05
CA LEU A 34 -9.75 -20.10 -3.21
C LEU A 34 -9.45 -19.14 -4.38
N HIS A 35 -10.50 -18.71 -5.03
CA HIS A 35 -10.40 -17.66 -6.03
C HIS A 35 -10.04 -16.30 -5.39
N THR A 36 -9.32 -15.46 -6.14
CA THR A 36 -8.87 -14.13 -5.66
C THR A 36 -10.01 -13.27 -5.11
N PHE A 37 -11.20 -13.35 -5.69
CA PHE A 37 -12.36 -12.57 -5.25
C PHE A 37 -12.85 -12.98 -3.87
N GLU A 38 -12.83 -14.27 -3.56
CA GLU A 38 -13.21 -14.78 -2.24
C GLU A 38 -12.17 -14.41 -1.18
N ILE A 39 -10.88 -14.54 -1.52
CA ILE A 39 -9.79 -14.11 -0.63
C ILE A 39 -9.96 -12.62 -0.29
N ALA A 40 -10.28 -11.78 -1.28
CA ALA A 40 -10.51 -10.36 -1.07
C ALA A 40 -11.72 -10.11 -0.15
N PHE A 41 -12.83 -10.84 -0.36
CA PHE A 41 -14.01 -10.72 0.49
C PHE A 41 -13.69 -11.13 1.94
N PHE A 42 -13.17 -12.32 2.16
CA PHE A 42 -12.87 -12.81 3.52
C PHE A 42 -11.85 -11.91 4.22
N ARG A 43 -10.80 -11.49 3.52
CA ARG A 43 -9.81 -10.53 4.05
C ARG A 43 -10.47 -9.22 4.49
N ASN A 44 -11.38 -8.66 3.68
CA ASN A 44 -12.08 -7.42 4.01
C ASN A 44 -13.07 -7.64 5.16
N PHE A 45 -13.79 -8.76 5.17
CA PHE A 45 -14.72 -9.11 6.22
C PHE A 45 -14.03 -9.26 7.60
N PHE A 46 -12.97 -10.06 7.68
CA PHE A 46 -12.19 -10.19 8.90
C PHE A 46 -11.42 -8.92 9.26
N GLY A 47 -11.02 -8.15 8.26
CA GLY A 47 -10.44 -6.82 8.45
C GLY A 47 -11.42 -5.82 9.07
N LEU A 48 -12.70 -5.86 8.67
CA LEU A 48 -13.77 -5.07 9.28
C LEU A 48 -13.98 -5.46 10.76
N ILE A 49 -14.02 -6.77 11.05
CA ILE A 49 -14.13 -7.25 12.44
C ILE A 49 -12.96 -6.73 13.29
N ALA A 50 -11.73 -6.77 12.77
CA ALA A 50 -10.56 -6.24 13.44
C ALA A 50 -10.59 -4.70 13.62
N ALA A 51 -11.33 -3.98 12.76
CA ALA A 51 -11.51 -2.53 12.84
C ALA A 51 -12.68 -2.09 13.73
N LEU A 52 -13.61 -3.00 14.11
CA LEU A 52 -14.78 -2.68 14.93
C LEU A 52 -14.46 -1.92 16.23
N PRO A 53 -13.39 -2.24 16.98
CA PRO A 53 -13.05 -1.47 18.19
C PRO A 53 -12.81 0.01 17.92
N LEU A 54 -12.32 0.37 16.73
CA LEU A 54 -12.12 1.77 16.34
C LEU A 54 -13.46 2.47 16.12
N LEU A 55 -14.41 1.79 15.46
CA LEU A 55 -15.77 2.31 15.23
C LEU A 55 -16.53 2.50 16.55
N ILE A 56 -16.42 1.54 17.48
CA ILE A 56 -17.07 1.61 18.80
C ILE A 56 -16.53 2.80 19.60
N ARG A 57 -15.22 3.05 19.56
CA ARG A 57 -14.59 4.17 20.29
C ARG A 57 -15.01 5.56 19.78
N HIS A 58 -15.17 5.73 18.48
CA HIS A 58 -15.49 7.03 17.89
C HIS A 58 -17.00 7.27 17.74
N GLY A 59 -17.82 6.22 17.89
CA GLY A 59 -19.26 6.30 17.79
C GLY A 59 -19.81 6.55 16.39
N PRO A 60 -21.15 6.57 16.20
CA PRO A 60 -21.80 6.67 14.90
C PRO A 60 -21.62 8.05 14.20
N GLY A 61 -21.16 9.05 14.92
CA GLY A 61 -20.84 10.38 14.35
C GLY A 61 -19.74 10.32 13.27
N LEU A 62 -18.86 9.31 13.34
CA LEU A 62 -17.82 9.10 12.34
C LEU A 62 -18.38 8.71 10.96
N LEU A 63 -19.60 8.17 10.90
CA LEU A 63 -20.28 7.80 9.64
C LEU A 63 -21.04 8.94 8.97
N ARG A 64 -21.00 10.16 9.52
CA ARG A 64 -21.64 11.33 8.90
C ARG A 64 -20.67 12.02 7.97
N THR A 65 -20.93 11.99 6.66
CA THR A 65 -20.16 12.70 5.63
C THR A 65 -21.07 13.29 4.57
N THR A 66 -20.68 14.43 4.03
CA THR A 66 -21.32 15.03 2.84
C THR A 66 -20.62 14.60 1.54
N GLN A 67 -19.52 13.85 1.63
CA GLN A 67 -18.69 13.48 0.48
C GLN A 67 -18.81 12.00 0.10
N PHE A 68 -19.96 11.37 0.42
CA PHE A 68 -20.18 9.94 0.12
C PHE A 68 -19.87 9.52 -1.33
N PRO A 69 -20.22 10.30 -2.39
CA PRO A 69 -19.88 9.95 -3.76
C PRO A 69 -18.37 9.83 -4.01
N LYS A 70 -17.55 10.68 -3.37
CA LYS A 70 -16.07 10.60 -3.47
C LYS A 70 -15.53 9.34 -2.78
N TYR A 71 -16.12 8.96 -1.64
CA TYR A 71 -15.78 7.71 -0.97
C TYR A 71 -16.12 6.51 -1.86
N LEU A 72 -17.31 6.50 -2.47
CA LEU A 72 -17.74 5.41 -3.34
C LEU A 72 -16.80 5.25 -4.55
N PHE A 73 -16.49 6.36 -5.24
CA PHE A 73 -15.60 6.35 -6.39
C PHE A 73 -14.18 5.89 -6.02
N ARG A 74 -13.63 6.40 -4.90
CA ARG A 74 -12.35 5.95 -4.37
C ARG A 74 -12.35 4.45 -4.04
N CYS A 75 -13.42 3.98 -3.40
CA CYS A 75 -13.53 2.56 -3.01
C CYS A 75 -13.66 1.64 -4.21
N LEU A 76 -14.36 2.07 -5.27
CA LEU A 76 -14.43 1.32 -6.54
C LEU A 76 -13.05 1.16 -7.18
N ILE A 77 -12.29 2.24 -7.33
CA ILE A 77 -10.92 2.15 -7.86
C ILE A 77 -10.04 1.33 -6.92
N GLY A 78 -10.19 1.53 -5.61
CA GLY A 78 -9.41 0.81 -4.61
C GLY A 78 -9.68 -0.69 -4.60
N ILE A 79 -10.93 -1.13 -4.78
CA ILE A 79 -11.25 -2.56 -4.86
C ILE A 79 -10.67 -3.19 -6.13
N CYS A 80 -10.75 -2.50 -7.27
CA CYS A 80 -10.12 -2.97 -8.52
C CYS A 80 -8.60 -3.10 -8.36
N SER A 81 -7.96 -2.11 -7.74
CA SER A 81 -6.53 -2.16 -7.42
C SER A 81 -6.18 -3.33 -6.52
N MET A 82 -6.96 -3.55 -5.46
CA MET A 82 -6.74 -4.65 -4.51
C MET A 82 -6.93 -6.02 -5.19
N LEU A 83 -7.98 -6.18 -5.99
CA LEU A 83 -8.23 -7.44 -6.70
C LEU A 83 -7.11 -7.75 -7.70
N ALA A 84 -6.65 -6.75 -8.46
CA ALA A 84 -5.50 -6.90 -9.36
C ALA A 84 -4.21 -7.24 -8.60
N GLY A 85 -3.97 -6.61 -7.45
CA GLY A 85 -2.82 -6.93 -6.60
C GLY A 85 -2.87 -8.34 -6.01
N PHE A 86 -4.04 -8.79 -5.55
CA PHE A 86 -4.21 -10.16 -5.02
C PHE A 86 -4.12 -11.20 -6.13
N TRP A 87 -4.64 -10.90 -7.32
CA TRP A 87 -4.41 -11.74 -8.49
C TRP A 87 -2.92 -11.90 -8.77
N ALA A 88 -2.16 -10.81 -8.78
CA ALA A 88 -0.72 -10.85 -8.99
C ALA A 88 0.00 -11.70 -7.92
N ILE A 89 -0.36 -11.55 -6.63
CA ILE A 89 0.18 -12.36 -5.53
C ILE A 89 -0.12 -13.85 -5.74
N GLY A 90 -1.30 -14.18 -6.24
CA GLY A 90 -1.71 -15.57 -6.52
C GLY A 90 -1.00 -16.22 -7.71
N HIS A 91 -0.52 -15.43 -8.70
CA HIS A 91 -0.07 -15.93 -9.99
C HIS A 91 1.38 -15.58 -10.35
N LEU A 92 2.05 -14.75 -9.57
CA LEU A 92 3.46 -14.39 -9.74
C LEU A 92 4.29 -14.88 -8.56
N PRO A 93 5.61 -15.05 -8.71
CA PRO A 93 6.50 -15.16 -7.57
C PRO A 93 6.32 -13.98 -6.61
N LEU A 94 6.33 -14.25 -5.29
CA LEU A 94 6.05 -13.22 -4.27
C LEU A 94 6.99 -12.01 -4.38
N ALA A 95 8.28 -12.28 -4.63
CA ALA A 95 9.28 -11.24 -4.83
C ALA A 95 8.92 -10.33 -6.02
N GLN A 96 8.46 -10.90 -7.13
CA GLN A 96 8.07 -10.16 -8.34
C GLN A 96 6.81 -9.33 -8.09
N ALA A 97 5.75 -9.92 -7.52
CA ALA A 97 4.49 -9.23 -7.23
C ALA A 97 4.70 -8.03 -6.30
N VAL A 98 5.46 -8.22 -5.21
CA VAL A 98 5.75 -7.15 -4.24
C VAL A 98 6.67 -6.09 -4.84
N SER A 99 7.70 -6.46 -5.60
CA SER A 99 8.60 -5.51 -6.26
C SER A 99 7.84 -4.59 -7.24
N LEU A 100 6.92 -5.14 -8.02
CA LEU A 100 6.08 -4.35 -8.94
C LEU A 100 5.14 -3.41 -8.18
N SER A 101 4.64 -3.78 -7.00
CA SER A 101 3.81 -2.89 -6.18
C SER A 101 4.56 -1.63 -5.71
N TYR A 102 5.88 -1.71 -5.53
CA TYR A 102 6.72 -0.56 -5.20
C TYR A 102 6.88 0.45 -6.34
N SER A 103 6.36 0.18 -7.53
CA SER A 103 6.25 1.19 -8.60
C SER A 103 5.11 2.20 -8.34
N THR A 104 4.21 1.95 -7.39
CA THR A 104 3.11 2.87 -7.04
C THR A 104 3.55 4.32 -6.83
N PRO A 105 4.62 4.66 -6.07
CA PRO A 105 5.06 6.04 -5.90
C PRO A 105 5.49 6.73 -7.19
N LEU A 106 6.00 5.97 -8.17
CA LEU A 106 6.35 6.50 -9.49
C LEU A 106 5.08 6.96 -10.21
N PHE A 107 4.05 6.12 -10.22
CA PHE A 107 2.75 6.44 -10.79
C PHE A 107 2.04 7.57 -10.02
N VAL A 108 2.21 7.66 -8.68
CA VAL A 108 1.69 8.78 -7.88
C VAL A 108 2.30 10.10 -8.35
N THR A 109 3.60 10.14 -8.66
CA THR A 109 4.26 11.33 -9.19
C THR A 109 3.65 11.77 -10.54
N ILE A 110 3.40 10.82 -11.44
CA ILE A 110 2.75 11.09 -12.74
C ILE A 110 1.31 11.54 -12.53
N ALA A 111 0.55 10.84 -11.68
CA ALA A 111 -0.84 11.18 -11.39
C ALA A 111 -0.98 12.56 -10.72
N ALA A 112 -0.06 12.93 -9.84
CA ALA A 112 -0.03 14.27 -9.21
C ALA A 112 0.22 15.37 -10.26
N ALA A 113 1.14 15.15 -11.20
CA ALA A 113 1.37 16.09 -12.29
C ALA A 113 0.14 16.21 -13.22
N ALA A 114 -0.45 15.08 -13.60
CA ALA A 114 -1.55 15.04 -14.58
C ALA A 114 -2.90 15.47 -13.98
N LEU A 115 -3.22 15.06 -12.75
CA LEU A 115 -4.55 15.26 -12.14
C LEU A 115 -4.62 16.46 -11.20
N LEU A 116 -3.50 16.85 -10.57
CA LEU A 116 -3.43 17.97 -9.64
C LEU A 116 -2.74 19.19 -10.23
N GLY A 117 -2.16 19.08 -11.44
CA GLY A 117 -1.40 20.16 -12.06
C GLY A 117 -0.11 20.50 -11.31
N GLU A 118 0.41 19.58 -10.48
CA GLU A 118 1.64 19.81 -9.73
C GLU A 118 2.83 19.92 -10.68
N GLN A 119 3.63 20.98 -10.51
CA GLN A 119 4.86 21.13 -11.30
C GLN A 119 5.95 20.18 -10.80
N VAL A 120 6.11 19.08 -11.54
CA VAL A 120 7.15 18.08 -11.26
C VAL A 120 8.46 18.53 -11.88
N ARG A 121 9.48 18.82 -11.03
CA ARG A 121 10.81 19.25 -11.50
C ARG A 121 11.52 18.12 -12.26
N ALA A 122 12.42 18.47 -13.19
CA ALA A 122 13.15 17.53 -14.05
C ALA A 122 13.81 16.37 -13.27
N ARG A 123 14.36 16.63 -12.10
CA ARG A 123 14.98 15.60 -11.23
C ARG A 123 13.99 14.53 -10.73
N ARG A 124 12.72 14.87 -10.52
CA ARG A 124 11.69 13.88 -10.19
C ARG A 124 11.35 13.04 -11.41
N TRP A 125 11.33 13.64 -12.60
CA TRP A 125 11.13 12.90 -13.85
C TRP A 125 12.27 11.92 -14.11
N THR A 126 13.54 12.27 -13.83
CA THR A 126 14.65 11.30 -13.96
C THR A 126 14.48 10.10 -13.03
N ALA A 127 14.04 10.31 -11.79
CA ALA A 127 13.77 9.21 -10.87
C ALA A 127 12.58 8.34 -11.35
N VAL A 128 11.54 8.95 -11.90
CA VAL A 128 10.41 8.23 -12.50
C VAL A 128 10.88 7.37 -13.67
N ILE A 129 11.68 7.92 -14.59
CA ILE A 129 12.23 7.18 -15.74
C ILE A 129 13.09 6.01 -15.27
N LEU A 130 14.00 6.23 -14.30
CA LEU A 130 14.82 5.14 -13.74
C LEU A 130 13.96 4.06 -13.08
N GLY A 131 12.95 4.44 -12.31
CA GLY A 131 12.02 3.49 -11.71
C GLY A 131 11.26 2.67 -12.76
N PHE A 132 10.86 3.30 -13.88
CA PHE A 132 10.23 2.58 -15.01
C PHE A 132 11.19 1.60 -15.69
N ILE A 133 12.47 1.93 -15.82
CA ILE A 133 13.47 0.97 -16.28
C ILE A 133 13.50 -0.26 -15.37
N GLY A 134 13.44 -0.06 -14.03
CA GLY A 134 13.32 -1.15 -13.07
C GLY A 134 12.05 -1.99 -13.29
N VAL A 135 10.90 -1.37 -13.55
CA VAL A 135 9.66 -2.09 -13.89
C VAL A 135 9.83 -2.91 -15.17
N LEU A 136 10.41 -2.35 -16.24
CA LEU A 136 10.65 -3.07 -17.49
C LEU A 136 11.60 -4.26 -17.32
N ILE A 137 12.63 -4.13 -16.46
CA ILE A 137 13.55 -5.22 -16.14
C ILE A 137 12.81 -6.37 -15.44
N ILE A 138 11.83 -6.09 -14.58
CA ILE A 138 11.03 -7.14 -13.91
C ILE A 138 10.01 -7.75 -14.87
N VAL A 139 9.33 -6.94 -15.68
CA VAL A 139 8.26 -7.39 -16.59
C VAL A 139 8.81 -8.13 -17.80
N ARG A 140 10.01 -7.76 -18.29
CA ARG A 140 10.71 -8.36 -19.45
C ARG A 140 9.84 -8.46 -20.71
N PRO A 141 9.26 -7.35 -21.19
CA PRO A 141 8.41 -7.38 -22.37
C PRO A 141 9.18 -7.88 -23.60
N GLY A 142 8.56 -8.76 -24.39
CA GLY A 142 9.17 -9.34 -25.60
C GLY A 142 10.09 -10.54 -25.36
N THR A 143 10.23 -11.03 -24.14
CA THR A 143 10.94 -12.27 -23.84
C THR A 143 9.96 -13.44 -23.62
N ALA A 144 10.46 -14.68 -23.64
CA ALA A 144 9.66 -15.86 -23.31
C ALA A 144 9.15 -15.88 -21.84
N GLU A 145 9.76 -15.07 -20.99
CA GLU A 145 9.40 -14.96 -19.56
C GLU A 145 8.36 -13.86 -19.28
N PHE A 146 7.91 -13.15 -20.34
CA PHE A 146 6.86 -12.16 -20.21
C PHE A 146 5.56 -12.78 -19.72
N SER A 147 5.01 -12.22 -18.64
CA SER A 147 3.74 -12.67 -18.06
C SER A 147 2.69 -11.57 -18.10
N VAL A 148 1.50 -11.89 -18.59
CA VAL A 148 0.32 -11.00 -18.51
C VAL A 148 0.01 -10.68 -17.04
N ASN A 149 0.26 -11.60 -16.11
CA ASN A 149 0.05 -11.36 -14.69
C ASN A 149 0.96 -10.24 -14.14
N ALA A 150 2.16 -10.05 -14.71
CA ALA A 150 3.01 -8.91 -14.36
C ALA A 150 2.38 -7.57 -14.79
N MET A 151 1.69 -7.54 -15.93
CA MET A 151 0.93 -6.35 -16.34
C MET A 151 -0.24 -6.05 -15.41
N VAL A 152 -0.90 -7.10 -14.88
CA VAL A 152 -1.95 -6.94 -13.86
C VAL A 152 -1.36 -6.34 -12.57
N ALA A 153 -0.16 -6.73 -12.16
CA ALA A 153 0.54 -6.12 -11.02
C ALA A 153 0.86 -4.65 -11.27
N VAL A 154 1.32 -4.29 -12.47
CA VAL A 154 1.56 -2.88 -12.85
C VAL A 154 0.25 -2.10 -12.86
N LEU A 155 -0.84 -2.67 -13.40
CA LEU A 155 -2.18 -2.06 -13.35
C LEU A 155 -2.63 -1.80 -11.91
N ALA A 156 -2.41 -2.76 -11.01
CA ALA A 156 -2.69 -2.57 -9.58
C ALA A 156 -1.93 -1.36 -9.00
N ALA A 157 -0.66 -1.18 -9.36
CA ALA A 157 0.15 -0.04 -8.92
C ALA A 157 -0.37 1.29 -9.50
N VAL A 158 -0.80 1.32 -10.77
CA VAL A 158 -1.45 2.49 -11.39
C VAL A 158 -2.73 2.86 -10.66
N LEU A 159 -3.63 1.90 -10.45
CA LEU A 159 -4.89 2.13 -9.73
C LEU A 159 -4.64 2.57 -8.28
N SER A 160 -3.65 1.97 -7.59
CA SER A 160 -3.23 2.40 -6.25
C SER A 160 -2.76 3.86 -6.23
N SER A 161 -2.08 4.32 -7.28
CA SER A 161 -1.64 5.70 -7.38
C SER A 161 -2.81 6.68 -7.47
N ILE A 162 -3.86 6.34 -8.22
CA ILE A 162 -5.10 7.14 -8.29
C ILE A 162 -5.77 7.19 -6.91
N VAL A 163 -5.85 6.04 -6.22
CA VAL A 163 -6.38 5.98 -4.85
C VAL A 163 -5.59 6.86 -3.90
N ALA A 164 -4.26 6.89 -4.01
CA ALA A 164 -3.41 7.74 -3.16
C ALA A 164 -3.72 9.24 -3.38
N ILE A 165 -3.91 9.67 -4.62
CA ILE A 165 -4.35 11.04 -4.94
C ILE A 165 -5.72 11.35 -4.35
N GLN A 166 -6.67 10.43 -4.46
CA GLN A 166 -8.01 10.60 -3.89
C GLN A 166 -7.99 10.68 -2.37
N ILE A 167 -7.15 9.88 -1.70
CA ILE A 167 -6.93 9.97 -0.25
C ILE A 167 -6.37 11.35 0.11
N LYS A 168 -5.39 11.86 -0.63
CA LYS A 168 -4.83 13.19 -0.41
C LYS A 168 -5.92 14.27 -0.50
N GLN A 169 -6.78 14.20 -1.52
CA GLN A 169 -7.90 15.14 -1.68
C GLN A 169 -8.93 15.02 -0.56
N LEU A 170 -9.33 13.80 -0.17
CA LEU A 170 -10.28 13.58 0.92
C LEU A 170 -9.72 14.00 2.28
N SER A 171 -8.45 13.74 2.55
CA SER A 171 -7.80 14.08 3.83
C SER A 171 -7.69 15.57 4.11
N ALA A 172 -7.89 16.42 3.09
CA ALA A 172 -7.97 17.86 3.26
C ALA A 172 -9.27 18.31 3.97
N THR A 173 -10.32 17.50 3.92
CA THR A 173 -11.65 17.86 4.44
C THR A 173 -12.24 16.83 5.39
N GLU A 174 -11.69 15.61 5.42
CA GLU A 174 -12.21 14.48 6.20
C GLU A 174 -11.15 13.92 7.16
N PRO A 175 -11.54 13.53 8.38
CA PRO A 175 -10.62 12.88 9.32
C PRO A 175 -10.10 11.53 8.78
N ALA A 176 -8.83 11.21 9.04
CA ALA A 176 -8.21 9.98 8.57
C ALA A 176 -8.97 8.71 9.01
N ASP A 177 -9.46 8.68 10.27
CA ASP A 177 -10.20 7.54 10.82
C ASP A 177 -11.52 7.30 10.05
N ARG A 178 -12.19 8.36 9.60
CA ARG A 178 -13.38 8.26 8.74
C ARG A 178 -13.05 7.63 7.40
N ILE A 179 -11.93 8.03 6.78
CA ILE A 179 -11.50 7.48 5.50
C ILE A 179 -11.23 5.99 5.63
N VAL A 180 -10.58 5.54 6.70
CA VAL A 180 -10.31 4.12 6.97
C VAL A 180 -11.62 3.34 7.16
N ILE A 181 -12.53 3.83 8.01
CA ILE A 181 -13.79 3.14 8.30
C ILE A 181 -14.68 3.02 7.07
N TYR A 182 -14.86 4.10 6.30
CA TYR A 182 -15.62 4.04 5.04
C TYR A 182 -15.01 3.07 4.04
N THR A 183 -13.69 3.05 3.93
CA THR A 183 -12.99 2.10 3.05
C THR A 183 -13.30 0.66 3.44
N THR A 184 -13.11 0.33 4.71
CA THR A 184 -13.30 -1.04 5.20
C THR A 184 -14.77 -1.46 5.08
N LEU A 185 -15.71 -0.55 5.41
CA LEU A 185 -17.14 -0.82 5.35
C LEU A 185 -17.63 -1.03 3.92
N LEU A 186 -17.19 -0.19 2.96
CA LEU A 186 -17.62 -0.28 1.57
C LEU A 186 -16.94 -1.44 0.83
N TRP A 187 -15.71 -1.80 1.19
CA TRP A 187 -15.01 -2.88 0.51
C TRP A 187 -15.60 -4.26 0.79
N VAL A 188 -16.26 -4.48 1.93
CA VAL A 188 -16.93 -5.76 2.22
C VAL A 188 -18.01 -6.06 1.18
N PRO A 189 -19.07 -5.24 0.99
CA PRO A 189 -20.08 -5.54 -0.03
C PRO A 189 -19.54 -5.48 -1.46
N MET A 190 -18.57 -4.58 -1.76
CA MET A 190 -17.96 -4.49 -3.08
C MET A 190 -17.14 -5.72 -3.46
N SER A 191 -16.47 -6.36 -2.49
CA SER A 191 -15.73 -7.61 -2.74
C SER A 191 -16.64 -8.83 -2.71
N LEU A 192 -17.79 -8.77 -2.03
CA LEU A 192 -18.77 -9.85 -2.02
C LEU A 192 -19.36 -10.07 -3.41
N LEU A 193 -19.72 -8.99 -4.13
CA LEU A 193 -20.36 -9.09 -5.44
C LEU A 193 -19.60 -9.99 -6.43
N PRO A 194 -18.31 -9.77 -6.73
CA PRO A 194 -17.56 -10.66 -7.61
C PRO A 194 -17.30 -12.04 -6.98
N ALA A 195 -17.21 -12.14 -5.65
CA ALA A 195 -17.00 -13.41 -4.97
C ALA A 195 -18.20 -14.36 -5.13
N LEU A 196 -19.43 -13.85 -5.18
CA LEU A 196 -20.65 -14.67 -5.35
C LEU A 196 -20.63 -15.48 -6.65
N GLY A 197 -19.97 -14.99 -7.70
CA GLY A 197 -19.87 -15.69 -8.99
C GLY A 197 -18.94 -16.92 -8.99
N VAL A 198 -18.06 -17.03 -8.01
CA VAL A 198 -17.03 -18.08 -7.88
C VAL A 198 -17.04 -18.71 -6.48
N TRP A 199 -18.14 -18.58 -5.75
CA TRP A 199 -18.21 -18.85 -4.32
C TRP A 199 -17.92 -20.30 -3.96
N GLU A 200 -16.84 -20.50 -3.23
CA GLU A 200 -16.50 -21.73 -2.52
C GLU A 200 -16.21 -21.45 -1.06
N TRP A 201 -16.71 -22.29 -0.16
CA TRP A 201 -16.38 -22.13 1.25
C TRP A 201 -14.94 -22.56 1.54
N PRO A 202 -14.16 -21.74 2.28
CA PRO A 202 -12.84 -22.16 2.73
C PRO A 202 -12.94 -23.48 3.49
N ARG A 203 -11.98 -24.40 3.24
CA ARG A 203 -11.94 -25.72 3.90
C ARG A 203 -10.69 -25.85 4.76
N GLY A 204 -10.81 -26.51 5.88
CA GLY A 204 -9.68 -26.85 6.75
C GLY A 204 -8.81 -25.63 7.09
N ILE A 205 -7.54 -25.70 6.77
CA ILE A 205 -6.53 -24.68 7.11
C ILE A 205 -6.70 -23.38 6.33
N THR A 206 -7.43 -23.37 5.22
CA THR A 206 -7.66 -22.16 4.41
C THR A 206 -8.39 -21.07 5.21
N TRP A 207 -9.24 -21.45 6.16
CA TRP A 207 -9.84 -20.51 7.12
C TRP A 207 -8.79 -19.70 7.89
N LEU A 208 -7.73 -20.39 8.34
CA LEU A 208 -6.64 -19.70 9.04
C LEU A 208 -6.00 -18.63 8.18
N TRP A 209 -5.76 -18.93 6.90
CA TRP A 209 -5.09 -18.00 5.99
C TRP A 209 -5.93 -16.76 5.68
N VAL A 210 -7.23 -16.91 5.42
CA VAL A 210 -8.10 -15.74 5.13
C VAL A 210 -8.36 -14.90 6.37
N ILE A 211 -8.49 -15.51 7.56
CA ILE A 211 -8.60 -14.81 8.85
C ILE A 211 -7.30 -14.06 9.13
N ALA A 212 -6.15 -14.74 9.00
CA ALA A 212 -4.84 -14.13 9.19
C ALA A 212 -4.62 -12.97 8.24
N ALA A 213 -4.96 -13.10 6.95
CA ALA A 213 -4.85 -12.03 5.97
C ALA A 213 -5.67 -10.79 6.37
N GLY A 214 -6.88 -10.96 6.90
CA GLY A 214 -7.74 -9.88 7.38
C GLY A 214 -7.16 -9.17 8.61
N ILE A 215 -6.78 -9.94 9.62
CA ILE A 215 -6.23 -9.41 10.88
C ILE A 215 -4.87 -8.73 10.64
N LEU A 216 -3.95 -9.40 9.93
CA LEU A 216 -2.62 -8.87 9.63
C LEU A 216 -2.70 -7.59 8.79
N GLY A 217 -3.56 -7.58 7.76
CA GLY A 217 -3.76 -6.40 6.93
C GLY A 217 -4.28 -5.20 7.71
N THR A 218 -5.29 -5.38 8.54
CA THR A 218 -5.87 -4.30 9.35
C THR A 218 -4.90 -3.85 10.44
N SER A 219 -4.25 -4.77 11.14
CA SER A 219 -3.23 -4.46 12.16
C SER A 219 -2.05 -3.75 11.54
N GLY A 220 -1.57 -4.18 10.36
CA GLY A 220 -0.55 -3.51 9.59
C GLY A 220 -0.92 -2.06 9.27
N HIS A 221 -2.14 -1.81 8.79
CA HIS A 221 -2.64 -0.46 8.55
C HIS A 221 -2.70 0.41 9.81
N MET A 222 -3.12 -0.16 10.93
CA MET A 222 -3.16 0.57 12.22
C MET A 222 -1.76 0.98 12.69
N LEU A 223 -0.78 0.07 12.58
CA LEU A 223 0.62 0.36 12.94
C LEU A 223 1.22 1.40 11.99
N TRP A 224 0.97 1.28 10.69
CA TRP A 224 1.41 2.21 9.66
C TRP A 224 0.90 3.64 9.93
N THR A 225 -0.40 3.77 10.18
CA THR A 225 -1.01 5.07 10.49
C THR A 225 -0.42 5.68 11.78
N ARG A 226 -0.19 4.85 12.81
CA ARG A 226 0.45 5.32 14.06
C ARG A 226 1.90 5.72 13.85
N ALA A 227 2.65 4.99 13.05
CA ALA A 227 4.03 5.34 12.69
C ALA A 227 4.11 6.71 12.02
N LEU A 228 3.24 6.95 11.03
CA LEU A 228 3.17 8.23 10.30
C LEU A 228 2.73 9.42 11.17
N LYS A 229 1.98 9.18 12.25
CA LYS A 229 1.65 10.23 13.23
C LYS A 229 2.84 10.61 14.13
N LEU A 230 3.81 9.72 14.28
CA LEU A 230 4.95 9.91 15.19
C LEU A 230 6.25 10.32 14.49
N GLY A 231 6.37 10.08 13.19
CA GLY A 231 7.60 10.31 12.44
C GLY A 231 7.37 10.86 11.05
N GLU A 232 8.41 11.46 10.49
CA GLU A 232 8.39 11.96 9.12
C GLU A 232 8.28 10.81 8.11
N VAL A 233 7.39 10.95 7.11
CA VAL A 233 7.15 9.95 6.07
C VAL A 233 8.46 9.56 5.36
N SER A 234 9.30 10.54 5.03
CA SER A 234 10.58 10.33 4.34
C SER A 234 11.58 9.48 5.12
N ALA A 235 11.57 9.60 6.46
CA ALA A 235 12.44 8.79 7.32
C ALA A 235 11.93 7.35 7.49
N LEU A 236 10.61 7.14 7.39
CA LEU A 236 9.96 5.85 7.60
C LEU A 236 9.80 5.03 6.31
N THR A 237 9.73 5.68 5.15
CA THR A 237 9.57 5.01 3.85
C THR A 237 10.62 3.93 3.57
N PRO A 238 11.93 4.11 3.84
CA PRO A 238 12.93 3.05 3.63
C PRO A 238 12.63 1.76 4.40
N ILE A 239 11.97 1.86 5.57
CA ILE A 239 11.64 0.69 6.40
C ILE A 239 10.60 -0.19 5.71
N THR A 240 9.71 0.38 4.90
CA THR A 240 8.68 -0.40 4.19
C THR A 240 9.27 -1.39 3.19
N PHE A 241 10.47 -1.13 2.67
CA PHE A 241 11.15 -2.04 1.75
C PHE A 241 11.68 -3.31 2.44
N MET A 242 11.73 -3.35 3.77
CA MET A 242 12.03 -4.57 4.53
C MET A 242 10.98 -5.68 4.30
N GLN A 243 9.85 -5.35 3.72
CA GLN A 243 8.88 -6.36 3.26
C GLN A 243 9.46 -7.25 2.16
N LEU A 244 10.30 -6.72 1.27
CA LEU A 244 10.86 -7.50 0.16
C LEU A 244 11.76 -8.65 0.62
N PRO A 245 12.78 -8.46 1.47
CA PRO A 245 13.53 -9.58 2.05
C PRO A 245 12.63 -10.61 2.72
N LEU A 246 11.60 -10.17 3.45
CA LEU A 246 10.66 -11.08 4.10
C LEU A 246 9.94 -11.97 3.08
N VAL A 247 9.34 -11.38 2.05
CA VAL A 247 8.58 -12.16 1.05
C VAL A 247 9.50 -13.01 0.17
N VAL A 248 10.74 -12.59 -0.07
CA VAL A 248 11.77 -13.39 -0.76
C VAL A 248 12.09 -14.65 0.04
N VAL A 249 12.33 -14.50 1.35
CA VAL A 249 12.62 -15.66 2.22
C VAL A 249 11.43 -16.62 2.27
N PHE A 250 10.20 -16.10 2.44
CA PHE A 250 9.01 -16.96 2.44
C PHE A 250 8.70 -17.56 1.06
N GLY A 251 8.95 -16.83 -0.03
CA GLY A 251 8.81 -17.32 -1.40
C GLY A 251 9.70 -18.54 -1.65
N TRP A 252 10.96 -18.40 -1.28
CA TRP A 252 11.93 -19.50 -1.37
C TRP A 252 11.60 -20.68 -0.44
N TRP A 253 11.26 -20.41 0.83
CA TRP A 253 11.07 -21.45 1.84
C TRP A 253 9.74 -22.21 1.73
N LEU A 254 8.63 -21.49 1.43
CA LEU A 254 7.28 -22.09 1.44
C LEU A 254 6.77 -22.46 0.03
N PHE A 255 7.32 -21.84 -1.00
CA PHE A 255 6.78 -21.98 -2.36
C PHE A 255 7.84 -22.45 -3.36
N ASP A 256 9.05 -22.78 -2.89
CA ASP A 256 10.19 -23.19 -3.74
C ASP A 256 10.47 -22.20 -4.89
N GLU A 257 10.16 -20.90 -4.68
CA GLU A 257 10.35 -19.86 -5.69
C GLU A 257 11.85 -19.55 -5.83
N PRO A 258 12.44 -19.67 -7.05
CA PRO A 258 13.85 -19.35 -7.25
C PRO A 258 14.11 -17.85 -7.10
N LEU A 259 15.30 -17.51 -6.61
CA LEU A 259 15.76 -16.11 -6.58
C LEU A 259 16.05 -15.64 -8.01
N ASP A 260 15.17 -14.85 -8.55
CA ASP A 260 15.34 -14.25 -9.88
C ASP A 260 16.19 -12.97 -9.79
N HIS A 261 17.40 -13.04 -10.38
CA HIS A 261 18.34 -11.92 -10.39
C HIS A 261 17.78 -10.65 -11.05
N TRP A 262 16.97 -10.80 -12.08
CA TRP A 262 16.35 -9.66 -12.78
C TRP A 262 15.29 -8.98 -11.92
N THR A 263 14.50 -9.76 -11.20
CA THR A 263 13.54 -9.23 -10.23
C THR A 263 14.27 -8.47 -9.12
N LEU A 264 15.38 -8.99 -8.59
CA LEU A 264 16.17 -8.31 -7.57
C LEU A 264 16.84 -7.03 -8.12
N LEU A 265 17.37 -7.06 -9.34
CA LEU A 265 17.96 -5.89 -9.99
C LEU A 265 16.91 -4.80 -10.22
N GLY A 266 15.78 -5.14 -10.82
CA GLY A 266 14.69 -4.18 -11.06
C GLY A 266 14.11 -3.62 -9.77
N ALA A 267 13.94 -4.46 -8.73
CA ALA A 267 13.53 -4.02 -7.40
C ALA A 267 14.51 -3.03 -6.78
N GLY A 268 15.82 -3.29 -6.90
CA GLY A 268 16.87 -2.38 -6.44
C GLY A 268 16.82 -1.02 -7.14
N ILE A 269 16.55 -0.99 -8.44
CA ILE A 269 16.40 0.26 -9.22
C ILE A 269 15.13 1.02 -8.78
N ILE A 270 13.99 0.33 -8.65
CA ILE A 270 12.73 0.95 -8.17
C ILE A 270 12.93 1.51 -6.76
N PHE A 271 13.58 0.75 -5.88
CA PHE A 271 13.92 1.20 -4.54
C PHE A 271 14.78 2.46 -4.55
N GLY A 272 15.88 2.47 -5.32
CA GLY A 272 16.77 3.60 -5.44
C GLY A 272 16.06 4.86 -5.96
N ALA A 273 15.18 4.71 -6.95
CA ALA A 273 14.35 5.79 -7.48
C ALA A 273 13.40 6.37 -6.42
N ASN A 274 12.70 5.51 -5.69
CA ASN A 274 11.78 5.93 -4.62
C ASN A 274 12.53 6.58 -3.43
N ALA A 275 13.66 6.01 -3.03
CA ALA A 275 14.50 6.57 -1.97
C ALA A 275 15.03 7.97 -2.34
N TYR A 276 15.45 8.15 -3.60
CA TYR A 276 15.87 9.45 -4.10
C TYR A 276 14.74 10.48 -4.06
N ILE A 277 13.52 10.11 -4.51
CA ILE A 277 12.34 10.99 -4.44
C ILE A 277 12.06 11.39 -3.00
N ALA A 278 11.96 10.41 -2.09
CA ALA A 278 11.66 10.64 -0.68
C ALA A 278 12.70 11.52 0.02
N HIS A 279 13.99 11.24 -0.18
CA HIS A 279 15.09 12.04 0.37
C HIS A 279 15.02 13.50 -0.11
N ARG A 280 14.75 13.70 -1.39
CA ARG A 280 14.68 15.03 -1.99
C ARG A 280 13.50 15.85 -1.48
N GLU A 281 12.34 15.22 -1.31
CA GLU A 281 11.15 15.85 -0.71
C GLU A 281 11.42 16.31 0.73
N ALA A 282 12.06 15.45 1.52
CA ALA A 282 12.46 15.80 2.88
C ALA A 282 13.39 17.02 2.94
N LEU A 283 14.39 17.08 2.02
CA LEU A 283 15.29 18.24 1.95
C LEU A 283 14.56 19.54 1.58
N LEU A 284 13.61 19.46 0.65
CA LEU A 284 12.82 20.63 0.25
C LEU A 284 11.88 21.11 1.36
N ALA A 285 11.23 20.16 2.06
CA ALA A 285 10.38 20.47 3.22
C ALA A 285 11.16 21.15 4.35
N ARG A 286 12.39 20.67 4.66
CA ARG A 286 13.28 21.29 5.66
C ARG A 286 13.70 22.70 5.27
N ARG A 287 14.04 22.95 3.99
CA ARG A 287 14.39 24.29 3.51
C ARG A 287 13.21 25.24 3.61
N ALA A 288 12.01 24.82 3.17
CA ALA A 288 10.82 25.64 3.29
C ALA A 288 10.48 25.98 4.75
N ALA A 289 10.69 25.05 5.69
CA ALA A 289 10.51 25.29 7.11
C ALA A 289 11.54 26.27 7.70
N SER A 290 12.79 26.26 7.18
CA SER A 290 13.84 27.20 7.64
C SER A 290 13.69 28.60 7.03
N GLU A 291 13.04 28.73 5.89
CA GLU A 291 12.79 29.99 5.20
C GLU A 291 11.47 30.66 5.62
N ALA A 292 10.63 29.96 6.41
CA ALA A 292 9.40 30.54 6.97
C ALA A 292 9.79 31.66 7.95
N PRO A 293 9.36 32.92 7.73
CA PRO A 293 9.76 34.02 8.59
C PRO A 293 9.27 33.78 10.04
N THR A 294 10.15 34.00 11.00
CA THR A 294 9.87 34.00 12.44
C THR A 294 8.99 35.23 12.77
N SER A 295 7.77 35.25 12.22
CA SER A 295 6.80 36.31 12.44
C SER A 295 5.86 35.91 13.56
N ALA A 296 6.35 35.92 14.80
CA ALA A 296 5.50 36.08 16.00
C ALA A 296 6.39 36.22 17.25
N ALA A 297 7.15 37.33 17.33
CA ALA A 297 7.59 37.84 18.62
C ALA A 297 7.70 39.36 18.51
N LYS A 298 6.55 40.05 18.46
CA LYS A 298 6.48 41.38 19.05
C LYS A 298 5.85 41.20 20.43
N PRO A 299 6.59 41.39 21.53
CA PRO A 299 5.98 41.64 22.81
C PRO A 299 5.27 42.98 22.71
N GLY A 300 4.01 42.98 23.13
CA GLY A 300 3.19 44.18 23.23
C GLY A 300 3.83 45.21 24.16
N GLU A 301 3.79 46.43 23.72
CA GLU A 301 3.73 47.60 24.60
C GLU A 301 2.35 47.71 25.25
#